data_b7b33d010a2f36a9869a1501730c65f1
#
_entry.id   b7b33d010a2f36a9869a1501730c65f1
#
_cell.length_a   1.000
_cell.length_b   1.000
_cell.length_c   1.000
_cell.angle_alpha   90.00
_cell.angle_beta   90.00
_cell.angle_gamma   90.00
#
_symmetry.space_group_name_H-M   'P 1'
#
loop_
_entity.id
_entity.type
_entity.pdbx_description
1 polymer ?
#
loop_
_entity_poly.entity_id
_entity_poly.type
_entity_poly.pdbx_seq_one_letter_code
_entity_poly.pdbx_strand_id
1 'polypeptide(L)'
;VYARGQLGKFDYRMVLSDPFPITTNGQTPPPIGTSATFAQLGHHKQYQGFFMYNFFDKEANTTPYMTGTYLGKKKIFNIEAGFIAQKNATWTSPDAGVTTDYHDMNLWSVAFYYDAPLNLEKATAFSAYAGYYNLDYGTNYLRYNGTMNPANGIDNGPYPASQGNAFPMFGTGKVIYTQVGYLLKKDLLGSVGTLMPYASLMSADYDRLSDGMNVVDVGVNWLIKGHTSKLTLDYQNRPVYEAQGQDLVKVSTKGQVVLQYQVSF
;
A
#
# COMPACT_ATOMS: atom_id res chain seq x y z
N VAL A 1 -6.06 -20.50 -8.21
CA VAL A 1 -4.88 -21.37 -8.04
C VAL A 1 -3.76 -20.52 -7.50
N TYR A 2 -3.03 -21.03 -6.51
CA TYR A 2 -1.91 -20.32 -5.88
C TYR A 2 -0.70 -21.28 -5.81
N ALA A 3 0.45 -20.79 -6.23
CA ALA A 3 1.73 -21.49 -6.12
C ALA A 3 2.76 -20.55 -5.48
N ARG A 4 3.54 -21.07 -4.53
CA ARG A 4 4.68 -20.37 -3.94
C ARG A 4 5.82 -21.34 -3.69
N GLY A 5 7.03 -20.81 -3.69
CA GLY A 5 8.21 -21.59 -3.36
C GLY A 5 9.43 -20.74 -3.15
N GLN A 6 10.49 -21.37 -2.65
CA GLN A 6 11.79 -20.74 -2.46
C GLN A 6 12.87 -21.67 -3.04
N LEU A 7 13.54 -21.20 -4.09
CA LEU A 7 14.62 -21.91 -4.78
C LEU A 7 15.97 -21.23 -4.42
N GLY A 8 16.66 -21.78 -3.44
CA GLY A 8 17.86 -21.15 -2.94
C GLY A 8 17.54 -19.78 -2.30
N LYS A 9 18.00 -18.70 -2.93
CA LYS A 9 17.76 -17.30 -2.50
C LYS A 9 16.62 -16.61 -3.26
N PHE A 10 16.01 -17.30 -4.20
CA PHE A 10 14.89 -16.81 -5.01
C PHE A 10 13.56 -17.29 -4.43
N ASP A 11 12.66 -16.34 -4.11
CA ASP A 11 11.29 -16.59 -3.67
C ASP A 11 10.32 -16.22 -4.79
N TYR A 12 9.27 -17.03 -4.98
CA TYR A 12 8.23 -16.75 -5.96
C TYR A 12 6.83 -17.05 -5.41
N ARG A 13 5.88 -16.25 -5.83
CA ARG A 13 4.45 -16.41 -5.56
C ARG A 13 3.68 -16.10 -6.84
N MET A 14 2.82 -17.01 -7.25
CA MET A 14 2.00 -16.85 -8.46
C MET A 14 0.56 -17.16 -8.13
N VAL A 15 -0.35 -16.37 -8.64
CA VAL A 15 -1.80 -16.52 -8.43
C VAL A 15 -2.52 -16.43 -9.76
N LEU A 16 -3.46 -17.33 -9.96
CA LEU A 16 -4.52 -17.23 -10.96
C LEU A 16 -5.84 -17.21 -10.19
N SER A 17 -6.55 -16.10 -10.28
CA SER A 17 -7.82 -15.88 -9.59
C SER A 17 -8.92 -15.42 -10.55
N ASP A 18 -10.14 -15.57 -10.09
CA ASP A 18 -11.32 -14.97 -10.67
C ASP A 18 -11.81 -13.95 -9.63
N PRO A 19 -11.55 -12.64 -9.84
CA PRO A 19 -11.85 -11.64 -8.82
C PRO A 19 -13.36 -11.55 -8.62
N PHE A 20 -13.74 -11.34 -7.36
CA PHE A 20 -15.16 -11.12 -7.05
C PHE A 20 -15.60 -9.75 -7.57
N PRO A 21 -16.81 -9.67 -8.17
CA PRO A 21 -17.42 -8.38 -8.46
C PRO A 21 -17.64 -7.59 -7.17
N ILE A 22 -17.76 -6.28 -7.29
CA ILE A 22 -18.10 -5.43 -6.15
C ILE A 22 -19.46 -5.87 -5.62
N THR A 23 -19.51 -6.28 -4.36
CA THR A 23 -20.76 -6.62 -3.69
C THR A 23 -21.47 -5.34 -3.27
N THR A 24 -22.74 -5.21 -3.63
CA THR A 24 -23.57 -4.03 -3.31
C THR A 24 -24.50 -4.26 -2.13
N ASN A 25 -24.37 -5.38 -1.42
CA ASN A 25 -25.29 -5.82 -0.36
C ASN A 25 -26.77 -5.82 -0.81
N GLY A 26 -27.03 -6.23 -2.06
CA GLY A 26 -28.36 -6.25 -2.64
C GLY A 26 -28.87 -4.89 -3.15
N GLN A 27 -28.06 -3.85 -3.06
CA GLN A 27 -28.38 -2.55 -3.68
C GLN A 27 -28.09 -2.59 -5.17
N THR A 28 -28.77 -1.72 -5.92
CA THR A 28 -28.45 -1.52 -7.34
C THR A 28 -27.01 -1.04 -7.47
N PRO A 29 -26.18 -1.66 -8.33
CA PRO A 29 -24.85 -1.17 -8.60
C PRO A 29 -24.89 0.30 -9.03
N PRO A 30 -23.89 1.12 -8.65
CA PRO A 30 -23.80 2.48 -9.15
C PRO A 30 -23.69 2.46 -10.68
N PRO A 31 -24.25 3.46 -11.37
CA PRO A 31 -24.14 3.55 -12.81
C PRO A 31 -22.67 3.66 -13.22
N ILE A 32 -22.34 3.07 -14.38
CA ILE A 32 -20.99 3.18 -14.95
C ILE A 32 -20.79 4.64 -15.36
N GLY A 33 -19.73 5.23 -14.86
CA GLY A 33 -19.36 6.63 -15.12
C GLY A 33 -18.15 6.78 -16.05
N THR A 34 -17.63 8.00 -16.14
CA THR A 34 -16.45 8.33 -16.96
C THR A 34 -15.12 7.97 -16.29
N SER A 35 -15.11 7.69 -15.00
CA SER A 35 -13.95 7.15 -14.27
C SER A 35 -14.05 5.64 -14.17
N ALA A 36 -12.95 4.94 -14.41
CA ALA A 36 -12.90 3.49 -14.40
C ALA A 36 -13.29 2.91 -13.04
N THR A 37 -14.13 1.90 -13.07
CA THR A 37 -14.52 1.09 -11.91
C THR A 37 -14.41 -0.39 -12.28
N PHE A 38 -14.30 -1.29 -11.30
CA PHE A 38 -14.17 -2.72 -11.59
C PHE A 38 -15.39 -3.25 -12.35
N ALA A 39 -15.12 -3.91 -13.48
CA ALA A 39 -16.13 -4.52 -14.33
C ALA A 39 -16.79 -5.69 -13.59
N GLN A 40 -18.12 -5.66 -13.50
CA GLN A 40 -18.88 -6.73 -12.86
C GLN A 40 -19.16 -7.89 -13.81
N LEU A 41 -19.14 -7.63 -15.10
CA LEU A 41 -19.37 -8.59 -16.18
C LEU A 41 -18.26 -8.44 -17.23
N GLY A 42 -18.00 -9.51 -17.99
CA GLY A 42 -17.07 -9.46 -19.13
C GLY A 42 -15.58 -9.44 -18.80
N HIS A 43 -15.21 -9.41 -17.52
CA HIS A 43 -13.82 -9.50 -17.10
C HIS A 43 -13.26 -10.93 -17.27
N HIS A 44 -11.96 -11.00 -17.48
CA HIS A 44 -11.22 -12.26 -17.55
C HIS A 44 -10.56 -12.60 -16.22
N LYS A 45 -9.91 -13.77 -16.16
CA LYS A 45 -9.12 -14.17 -14.99
C LYS A 45 -7.94 -13.24 -14.77
N GLN A 46 -7.60 -13.05 -13.50
CA GLN A 46 -6.50 -12.22 -13.06
C GLN A 46 -5.26 -13.07 -12.81
N TYR A 47 -4.13 -12.63 -13.33
CA TYR A 47 -2.80 -13.19 -13.13
C TYR A 47 -2.01 -12.28 -12.19
N GLN A 48 -1.37 -12.87 -11.18
CA GLN A 48 -0.52 -12.12 -10.24
C GLN A 48 0.80 -12.86 -10.07
N GLY A 49 1.86 -12.10 -9.94
CA GLY A 49 3.19 -12.62 -9.64
C GLY A 49 3.92 -11.72 -8.65
N PHE A 50 4.66 -12.35 -7.74
CA PHE A 50 5.60 -11.69 -6.86
C PHE A 50 6.88 -12.52 -6.81
N PHE A 51 8.00 -11.85 -7.00
CA PHE A 51 9.33 -12.44 -7.05
C PHE A 51 10.27 -11.64 -6.17
N MET A 52 11.12 -12.34 -5.43
CA MET A 52 12.10 -11.71 -4.55
C MET A 52 13.42 -12.46 -4.62
N TYR A 53 14.52 -11.73 -4.65
CA TYR A 53 15.86 -12.31 -4.53
C TYR A 53 16.56 -11.79 -3.28
N ASN A 54 16.93 -12.71 -2.39
CA ASN A 54 17.61 -12.43 -1.12
C ASN A 54 19.13 -12.46 -1.32
N PHE A 55 19.80 -11.32 -1.16
CA PHE A 55 21.26 -11.24 -1.30
C PHE A 55 22.01 -11.72 -0.07
N PHE A 56 21.45 -11.47 1.11
CA PHE A 56 22.05 -11.84 2.41
C PHE A 56 21.27 -13.01 3.05
N ASP A 57 20.77 -12.83 4.27
CA ASP A 57 19.94 -13.83 4.91
C ASP A 57 18.61 -13.99 4.19
N LYS A 58 18.07 -15.20 4.19
CA LYS A 58 16.77 -15.46 3.57
C LYS A 58 15.63 -15.05 4.50
N GLU A 59 14.63 -14.45 3.91
CA GLU A 59 13.34 -14.29 4.58
C GLU A 59 12.56 -15.60 4.53
N ALA A 60 11.79 -15.86 5.59
CA ALA A 60 10.94 -17.04 5.62
C ALA A 60 9.74 -16.84 4.70
N ASN A 61 9.39 -17.87 3.93
CA ASN A 61 8.19 -17.89 3.09
C ASN A 61 7.09 -18.83 3.64
N THR A 62 7.11 -19.13 4.92
CA THR A 62 6.14 -20.01 5.58
C THR A 62 4.77 -19.36 5.78
N THR A 63 4.72 -18.04 5.83
CA THR A 63 3.50 -17.23 5.96
C THR A 63 3.30 -16.37 4.71
N PRO A 64 2.07 -15.92 4.41
CA PRO A 64 1.82 -15.01 3.29
C PRO A 64 2.35 -13.59 3.52
N TYR A 65 2.72 -13.27 4.76
CA TYR A 65 3.17 -11.94 5.16
C TYR A 65 4.69 -11.91 5.30
N MET A 66 5.30 -10.77 4.92
CA MET A 66 6.70 -10.48 5.17
C MET A 66 6.87 -9.84 6.56
N THR A 67 7.99 -10.12 7.21
CA THR A 67 8.34 -9.44 8.46
C THR A 67 8.86 -8.04 8.12
N GLY A 68 8.25 -7.00 8.70
CA GLY A 68 8.60 -5.61 8.40
C GLY A 68 9.95 -5.15 8.96
N THR A 69 10.47 -5.81 10.00
CA THR A 69 11.84 -5.64 10.51
C THR A 69 12.20 -6.85 11.38
N TYR A 70 13.45 -7.24 11.34
CA TYR A 70 13.99 -8.34 12.14
C TYR A 70 14.60 -7.87 13.46
N LEU A 71 14.52 -6.56 13.77
CA LEU A 71 15.04 -5.95 15.01
C LEU A 71 16.53 -6.29 15.26
N GLY A 72 17.33 -6.25 14.20
CA GLY A 72 18.77 -6.56 14.25
C GLY A 72 19.14 -8.03 14.37
N LYS A 73 18.18 -8.96 14.27
CA LYS A 73 18.44 -10.42 14.36
C LYS A 73 18.89 -11.04 13.05
N LYS A 74 18.65 -10.38 11.92
CA LYS A 74 19.04 -10.80 10.58
C LYS A 74 19.68 -9.66 9.81
N LYS A 75 20.44 -10.00 8.78
CA LYS A 75 20.94 -9.06 7.79
C LYS A 75 20.23 -9.36 6.47
N ILE A 76 19.24 -8.55 6.15
CA ILE A 76 18.42 -8.71 4.94
C ILE A 76 18.81 -7.63 3.93
N PHE A 77 18.93 -8.02 2.69
CA PHE A 77 18.86 -7.16 1.53
C PHE A 77 18.21 -7.96 0.40
N ASN A 78 17.12 -7.47 -0.11
CA ASN A 78 16.44 -8.09 -1.23
C ASN A 78 15.99 -7.07 -2.28
N ILE A 79 15.75 -7.58 -3.48
CA ILE A 79 15.05 -6.90 -4.56
C ILE A 79 13.77 -7.66 -4.80
N GLU A 80 12.70 -6.93 -4.90
CA GLU A 80 11.35 -7.44 -5.11
C GLU A 80 10.79 -6.91 -6.43
N ALA A 81 10.01 -7.74 -7.13
CA ALA A 81 9.25 -7.35 -8.29
C ALA A 81 7.88 -8.03 -8.26
N GLY A 82 6.84 -7.30 -8.62
CA GLY A 82 5.49 -7.83 -8.65
C GLY A 82 4.71 -7.32 -9.84
N PHE A 83 3.69 -8.09 -10.23
CA PHE A 83 2.73 -7.66 -11.23
C PHE A 83 1.33 -8.20 -10.95
N ILE A 84 0.32 -7.49 -11.44
CA ILE A 84 -1.07 -7.94 -11.56
C ILE A 84 -1.53 -7.56 -12.96
N ALA A 85 -2.07 -8.55 -13.71
CA ALA A 85 -2.62 -8.34 -15.04
C ALA A 85 -3.99 -8.98 -15.17
N GLN A 86 -4.94 -8.24 -15.73
CA GLN A 86 -6.29 -8.73 -15.97
C GLN A 86 -6.90 -8.03 -17.18
N LYS A 87 -7.39 -8.79 -18.14
CA LYS A 87 -8.09 -8.26 -19.31
C LYS A 87 -9.53 -7.89 -18.94
N ASN A 88 -10.01 -6.75 -19.46
CA ASN A 88 -11.35 -6.20 -19.19
C ASN A 88 -11.63 -6.06 -17.67
N ALA A 89 -10.64 -5.66 -16.90
CA ALA A 89 -10.73 -5.60 -15.44
C ALA A 89 -11.64 -4.47 -14.94
N THR A 90 -11.65 -3.37 -15.67
CA THR A 90 -12.45 -2.19 -15.34
C THR A 90 -13.25 -1.74 -16.56
N TRP A 91 -14.20 -0.84 -16.35
CA TRP A 91 -15.03 -0.26 -17.37
C TRP A 91 -15.34 1.22 -17.10
N THR A 92 -15.64 1.93 -18.18
CA THR A 92 -16.19 3.29 -18.18
C THR A 92 -17.39 3.37 -19.09
N SER A 93 -18.17 4.44 -18.94
CA SER A 93 -19.26 4.77 -19.87
C SER A 93 -19.27 6.29 -20.08
N PRO A 94 -19.11 6.75 -21.33
CA PRO A 94 -19.19 8.18 -21.64
C PRO A 94 -20.63 8.72 -21.62
N ASP A 95 -21.62 7.85 -21.70
CA ASP A 95 -23.04 8.16 -21.90
C ASP A 95 -23.96 7.58 -20.81
N ALA A 96 -23.45 7.57 -19.57
CA ALA A 96 -24.19 7.14 -18.38
C ALA A 96 -24.74 5.71 -18.44
N GLY A 97 -23.99 4.80 -19.03
CA GLY A 97 -24.29 3.36 -19.03
C GLY A 97 -24.94 2.82 -20.31
N VAL A 98 -25.08 3.65 -21.37
CA VAL A 98 -25.58 3.18 -22.69
C VAL A 98 -24.49 2.40 -23.42
N THR A 99 -23.26 2.94 -23.47
CA THR A 99 -22.09 2.23 -23.98
C THR A 99 -21.14 1.85 -22.84
N THR A 100 -20.39 0.78 -23.03
CA THR A 100 -19.42 0.30 -22.04
C THR A 100 -18.07 0.10 -22.71
N ASP A 101 -17.09 0.84 -22.24
CA ASP A 101 -15.70 0.70 -22.66
C ASP A 101 -14.92 -0.07 -21.60
N TYR A 102 -14.33 -1.21 -22.00
CA TYR A 102 -13.53 -2.03 -21.10
C TYR A 102 -12.06 -1.62 -21.13
N HIS A 103 -11.43 -1.67 -19.97
CA HIS A 103 -9.99 -1.40 -19.79
C HIS A 103 -9.30 -2.60 -19.16
N ASP A 104 -8.10 -2.90 -19.65
CA ASP A 104 -7.23 -3.89 -19.07
C ASP A 104 -6.54 -3.28 -17.83
N MET A 105 -6.29 -4.10 -16.82
CA MET A 105 -5.51 -3.70 -15.65
C MET A 105 -4.11 -4.26 -15.77
N ASN A 106 -3.11 -3.38 -15.66
CA ASN A 106 -1.70 -3.71 -15.70
C ASN A 106 -0.97 -2.97 -14.58
N LEU A 107 -0.68 -3.67 -13.51
CA LEU A 107 0.05 -3.13 -12.37
C LEU A 107 1.40 -3.82 -12.28
N TRP A 108 2.46 -3.07 -12.05
CA TRP A 108 3.76 -3.66 -11.75
C TRP A 108 4.56 -2.79 -10.80
N SER A 109 5.48 -3.42 -10.09
CA SER A 109 6.34 -2.76 -9.12
C SER A 109 7.72 -3.39 -9.06
N VAL A 110 8.69 -2.56 -8.64
CA VAL A 110 10.02 -3.00 -8.22
C VAL A 110 10.32 -2.33 -6.90
N ALA A 111 10.87 -3.09 -5.95
CA ALA A 111 11.22 -2.55 -4.64
C ALA A 111 12.53 -3.12 -4.11
N PHE A 112 13.11 -2.41 -3.15
CA PHE A 112 14.30 -2.78 -2.40
C PHE A 112 13.98 -2.76 -0.91
N TYR A 113 14.37 -3.78 -0.21
CA TYR A 113 14.27 -3.85 1.24
C TYR A 113 15.63 -4.16 1.87
N TYR A 114 15.99 -3.38 2.87
CA TYR A 114 17.19 -3.55 3.67
C TYR A 114 16.84 -3.52 5.15
N ASP A 115 17.31 -4.51 5.92
CA ASP A 115 17.19 -4.55 7.38
C ASP A 115 18.43 -5.24 7.95
N ALA A 116 19.21 -4.52 8.77
CA ALA A 116 20.44 -5.09 9.28
C ALA A 116 20.84 -4.50 10.64
N PRO A 117 21.54 -5.29 11.49
CA PRO A 117 22.19 -4.75 12.67
C PRO A 117 23.31 -3.77 12.28
N LEU A 118 23.39 -2.64 12.99
CA LEU A 118 24.47 -1.67 12.87
C LEU A 118 25.52 -1.85 13.95
N ASN A 119 25.09 -2.14 15.17
CA ASN A 119 25.99 -2.40 16.29
C ASN A 119 25.44 -3.56 17.12
N LEU A 120 26.16 -4.68 17.15
CA LEU A 120 25.73 -5.90 17.84
C LEU A 120 25.75 -5.76 19.36
N GLU A 121 26.70 -5.01 19.93
CA GLU A 121 26.81 -4.80 21.38
C GLU A 121 25.63 -3.98 21.91
N LYS A 122 25.28 -2.91 21.18
CA LYS A 122 24.14 -2.05 21.51
C LYS A 122 22.81 -2.57 20.99
N ALA A 123 22.83 -3.62 20.15
CA ALA A 123 21.71 -4.19 19.44
C ALA A 123 20.90 -3.11 18.67
N THR A 124 21.58 -2.19 17.99
CA THR A 124 20.95 -1.20 17.11
C THR A 124 20.83 -1.76 15.71
N ALA A 125 19.80 -1.34 14.98
CA ALA A 125 19.56 -1.79 13.61
C ALA A 125 19.00 -0.64 12.75
N PHE A 126 19.13 -0.79 11.45
CA PHE A 126 18.56 0.11 10.46
C PHE A 126 17.72 -0.68 9.46
N SER A 127 16.52 -0.17 9.17
CA SER A 127 15.61 -0.71 8.18
C SER A 127 15.31 0.37 7.13
N ALA A 128 15.26 -0.02 5.86
CA ALA A 128 14.87 0.86 4.76
C ALA A 128 14.07 0.08 3.72
N TYR A 129 13.07 0.72 3.16
CA TYR A 129 12.31 0.23 2.03
C TYR A 129 12.17 1.33 0.98
N ALA A 130 12.30 0.99 -0.29
CA ALA A 130 12.02 1.89 -1.40
C ALA A 130 11.36 1.10 -2.54
N GLY A 131 10.18 1.53 -2.96
CA GLY A 131 9.42 0.90 -4.04
C GLY A 131 8.94 1.91 -5.07
N TYR A 132 8.98 1.49 -6.33
CA TYR A 132 8.36 2.17 -7.45
C TYR A 132 7.21 1.30 -7.98
N TYR A 133 6.08 1.94 -8.22
CA TYR A 133 4.85 1.29 -8.67
C TYR A 133 4.33 2.02 -9.89
N ASN A 134 4.01 1.27 -10.93
CA ASN A 134 3.29 1.76 -12.09
C ASN A 134 1.93 1.06 -12.13
N LEU A 135 0.88 1.85 -12.03
CA LEU A 135 -0.47 1.37 -11.78
C LEU A 135 -1.37 1.82 -12.93
N ASP A 136 -1.91 0.87 -13.68
CA ASP A 136 -2.90 1.12 -14.70
C ASP A 136 -4.15 0.28 -14.38
N TYR A 137 -5.16 0.95 -13.86
CA TYR A 137 -6.50 0.40 -13.59
C TYR A 137 -7.53 0.83 -14.64
N GLY A 138 -7.11 1.52 -15.69
CA GLY A 138 -7.98 2.19 -16.65
C GLY A 138 -8.15 3.68 -16.36
N THR A 139 -8.87 4.35 -17.25
CA THR A 139 -8.98 5.82 -17.32
C THR A 139 -9.52 6.41 -16.02
N ASN A 140 -8.80 7.38 -15.47
CA ASN A 140 -9.22 8.17 -14.30
C ASN A 140 -9.60 7.33 -13.05
N TYR A 141 -9.12 6.08 -12.95
CA TYR A 141 -9.34 5.29 -11.75
C TYR A 141 -8.68 5.92 -10.55
N LEU A 142 -9.45 6.11 -9.46
CA LEU A 142 -8.94 6.62 -8.20
C LEU A 142 -9.76 6.07 -7.03
N ARG A 143 -9.08 5.69 -5.95
CA ARG A 143 -9.72 5.25 -4.71
C ARG A 143 -9.08 5.93 -3.51
N TYR A 144 -9.92 6.31 -2.58
CA TYR A 144 -9.49 6.88 -1.30
C TYR A 144 -9.36 5.77 -0.24
N ASN A 145 -8.47 5.96 0.73
CA ASN A 145 -8.53 5.18 1.94
C ASN A 145 -9.76 5.58 2.75
N GLY A 146 -10.37 4.61 3.43
CA GLY A 146 -11.42 4.89 4.42
C GLY A 146 -10.87 4.83 5.84
N THR A 147 -11.67 5.22 6.82
CA THR A 147 -11.27 5.21 8.24
C THR A 147 -10.98 3.80 8.76
N MET A 148 -11.73 2.81 8.31
CA MET A 148 -11.65 1.42 8.77
C MET A 148 -11.21 0.45 7.67
N ASN A 149 -11.34 0.85 6.41
CA ASN A 149 -11.04 0.00 5.27
C ASN A 149 -10.35 0.84 4.18
N PRO A 150 -9.09 0.58 3.87
CA PRO A 150 -8.32 1.38 2.92
C PRO A 150 -8.84 1.36 1.48
N ALA A 151 -9.87 0.61 1.18
CA ALA A 151 -10.31 0.42 -0.21
C ALA A 151 -11.74 0.93 -0.52
N ASN A 152 -12.38 1.66 0.37
CA ASN A 152 -13.79 2.06 0.19
C ASN A 152 -14.04 3.38 -0.55
N GLY A 153 -13.00 4.12 -0.90
CA GLY A 153 -13.18 5.40 -1.58
C GLY A 153 -13.44 5.19 -3.07
N ILE A 154 -14.64 5.54 -3.54
CA ILE A 154 -14.90 5.88 -4.94
C ILE A 154 -14.98 7.38 -4.98
N ASP A 155 -14.38 8.03 -5.97
CA ASP A 155 -14.31 9.50 -6.06
C ASP A 155 -15.69 10.18 -6.16
N ASN A 156 -16.70 9.45 -6.60
CA ASN A 156 -18.10 9.87 -6.69
C ASN A 156 -18.99 9.32 -5.56
N GLY A 157 -18.39 8.75 -4.51
CA GLY A 157 -19.13 8.24 -3.37
C GLY A 157 -19.78 9.35 -2.53
N PRO A 158 -20.68 8.98 -1.59
CA PRO A 158 -21.35 9.94 -0.70
C PRO A 158 -20.38 10.62 0.28
N TYR A 159 -19.12 10.21 0.30
CA TYR A 159 -18.06 10.80 1.12
C TYR A 159 -17.10 11.54 0.22
N PRO A 160 -17.20 12.88 0.11
CA PRO A 160 -16.22 13.67 -0.61
C PRO A 160 -14.82 13.45 -0.06
N ALA A 161 -13.83 13.50 -0.91
CA ALA A 161 -12.42 13.34 -0.61
C ALA A 161 -11.88 14.19 0.55
N SER A 162 -12.57 15.29 0.84
CA SER A 162 -12.23 16.22 1.92
C SER A 162 -12.71 15.76 3.31
N GLN A 163 -13.54 14.72 3.42
CA GLN A 163 -14.10 14.29 4.71
C GLN A 163 -13.16 13.37 5.49
N GLY A 164 -13.05 13.65 6.78
CA GLY A 164 -12.29 12.84 7.74
C GLY A 164 -10.81 12.78 7.38
N ASN A 165 -10.27 11.56 7.45
CA ASN A 165 -8.86 11.27 7.21
C ASN A 165 -8.59 10.65 5.83
N ALA A 166 -9.54 10.71 4.92
CA ALA A 166 -9.40 10.12 3.60
C ALA A 166 -8.41 10.89 2.73
N PHE A 167 -7.63 10.17 1.94
CA PHE A 167 -6.79 10.69 0.87
C PHE A 167 -6.76 9.69 -0.29
N PRO A 168 -6.42 10.10 -1.52
CA PRO A 168 -6.26 9.18 -2.64
C PRO A 168 -5.15 8.18 -2.35
N MET A 169 -5.47 6.90 -2.33
CA MET A 169 -4.49 5.86 -1.97
C MET A 169 -4.09 5.01 -3.17
N PHE A 170 -5.01 4.76 -4.09
CA PHE A 170 -4.78 3.98 -5.31
C PHE A 170 -5.37 4.71 -6.51
N GLY A 171 -4.60 4.80 -7.59
CA GLY A 171 -5.04 5.42 -8.81
C GLY A 171 -4.23 4.92 -10.00
N THR A 172 -4.74 5.14 -11.21
CA THR A 172 -3.92 5.01 -12.42
C THR A 172 -2.85 6.09 -12.39
N GLY A 173 -1.58 5.69 -12.50
CA GLY A 173 -0.44 6.59 -12.40
C GLY A 173 0.79 5.93 -11.80
N LYS A 174 1.67 6.72 -11.23
CA LYS A 174 2.97 6.28 -10.71
C LYS A 174 3.09 6.62 -9.23
N VAL A 175 3.71 5.72 -8.47
CA VAL A 175 3.93 5.92 -7.02
C VAL A 175 5.38 5.57 -6.69
N ILE A 176 6.00 6.42 -5.89
CA ILE A 176 7.23 6.11 -5.16
C ILE A 176 6.87 6.05 -3.67
N TYR A 177 7.18 4.95 -3.03
CA TYR A 177 7.05 4.81 -1.57
C TYR A 177 8.40 4.52 -0.95
N THR A 178 8.76 5.27 0.08
CA THR A 178 9.99 5.05 0.84
C THR A 178 9.69 5.05 2.33
N GLN A 179 10.42 4.22 3.07
CA GLN A 179 10.33 4.16 4.52
C GLN A 179 11.71 3.89 5.10
N VAL A 180 12.03 4.54 6.21
CA VAL A 180 13.25 4.28 6.98
C VAL A 180 12.91 4.15 8.45
N GLY A 181 13.66 3.31 9.17
CA GLY A 181 13.51 3.12 10.61
C GLY A 181 14.87 2.84 11.27
N TYR A 182 15.04 3.33 12.49
CA TYR A 182 16.25 3.11 13.26
C TYR A 182 15.92 2.53 14.64
N LEU A 183 16.33 1.29 14.87
CA LEU A 183 16.19 0.64 16.16
C LEU A 183 17.27 1.19 17.11
N LEU A 184 16.83 1.87 18.15
CA LEU A 184 17.70 2.37 19.21
C LEU A 184 18.25 1.21 20.04
N LYS A 185 19.23 1.49 20.91
CA LYS A 185 19.87 0.46 21.71
C LYS A 185 18.86 -0.37 22.50
N LYS A 186 19.14 -1.66 22.61
CA LYS A 186 18.32 -2.59 23.38
C LYS A 186 18.09 -2.06 24.80
N ASP A 187 16.89 -2.27 25.31
CA ASP A 187 16.48 -1.89 26.66
C ASP A 187 16.79 -0.41 27.00
N LEU A 188 16.63 0.48 26.00
CA LEU A 188 16.82 1.92 26.18
C LEU A 188 15.98 2.48 27.33
N LEU A 189 14.78 1.94 27.51
CA LEU A 189 13.85 2.28 28.58
C LEU A 189 13.87 1.28 29.75
N GLY A 190 14.99 0.56 29.92
CA GLY A 190 15.12 -0.49 30.91
C GLY A 190 14.26 -1.71 30.58
N SER A 191 13.60 -2.30 31.58
CA SER A 191 12.77 -3.50 31.43
C SER A 191 11.50 -3.31 30.59
N VAL A 192 11.18 -2.07 30.21
CA VAL A 192 9.97 -1.75 29.45
C VAL A 192 10.24 -1.58 27.94
N GLY A 193 11.41 -2.00 27.47
CA GLY A 193 11.71 -2.16 26.05
C GLY A 193 12.57 -1.07 25.43
N THR A 194 12.43 -0.87 24.12
CA THR A 194 13.23 0.07 23.33
C THR A 194 12.37 0.86 22.34
N LEU A 195 12.96 1.85 21.70
CA LEU A 195 12.30 2.72 20.74
C LEU A 195 12.85 2.48 19.33
N MET A 196 11.98 2.68 18.33
CA MET A 196 12.31 2.65 16.91
C MET A 196 11.60 3.82 16.22
N PRO A 197 12.21 5.02 16.13
CA PRO A 197 11.73 6.09 15.28
C PRO A 197 11.75 5.65 13.82
N TYR A 198 10.80 6.19 13.03
CA TYR A 198 10.68 5.94 11.60
C TYR A 198 10.11 7.16 10.88
N ALA A 199 10.31 7.17 9.57
CA ALA A 199 9.65 8.10 8.66
C ALA A 199 9.28 7.37 7.36
N SER A 200 8.19 7.78 6.73
CA SER A 200 7.81 7.33 5.40
C SER A 200 7.37 8.49 4.51
N LEU A 201 7.52 8.29 3.20
CA LEU A 201 7.06 9.18 2.16
C LEU A 201 6.38 8.35 1.07
N MET A 202 5.14 8.67 0.76
CA MET A 202 4.46 8.26 -0.46
C MET A 202 4.36 9.48 -1.38
N SER A 203 4.97 9.40 -2.55
CA SER A 203 4.85 10.38 -3.62
C SER A 203 4.13 9.72 -4.79
N ALA A 204 2.97 10.26 -5.17
CA ALA A 204 2.13 9.70 -6.22
C ALA A 204 1.76 10.77 -7.25
N ASP A 205 1.74 10.34 -8.51
CA ASP A 205 1.28 11.10 -9.66
C ASP A 205 0.17 10.28 -10.32
N TYR A 206 -1.08 10.58 -9.90
CA TYR A 206 -2.27 9.89 -10.40
C TYR A 206 -2.95 10.73 -11.47
N ASP A 207 -3.29 10.11 -12.59
CA ASP A 207 -3.89 10.76 -13.77
C ASP A 207 -5.14 11.61 -13.44
N ARG A 208 -5.86 11.22 -12.39
CA ARG A 208 -7.10 11.89 -11.96
C ARG A 208 -6.85 13.15 -11.11
N LEU A 209 -5.63 13.36 -10.62
CA LEU A 209 -5.27 14.49 -9.78
C LEU A 209 -4.61 15.58 -10.62
N SER A 210 -5.00 16.84 -10.43
CA SER A 210 -4.35 17.98 -11.08
C SER A 210 -2.93 18.23 -10.59
N ASP A 211 -2.63 17.78 -9.38
CA ASP A 211 -1.34 18.01 -8.73
C ASP A 211 -0.79 16.70 -8.15
N GLY A 212 0.52 16.53 -8.19
CA GLY A 212 1.20 15.42 -7.53
C GLY A 212 0.90 15.36 -6.02
N MET A 213 0.79 14.15 -5.50
CA MET A 213 0.42 13.88 -4.12
C MET A 213 1.64 13.46 -3.29
N ASN A 214 1.80 14.06 -2.10
CA ASN A 214 2.77 13.60 -1.11
C ASN A 214 2.06 13.36 0.22
N VAL A 215 2.29 12.16 0.79
CA VAL A 215 1.88 11.79 2.15
C VAL A 215 3.15 11.48 2.93
N VAL A 216 3.32 12.14 4.07
CA VAL A 216 4.49 11.99 4.93
C VAL A 216 4.04 11.50 6.29
N ASP A 217 4.67 10.44 6.78
CA ASP A 217 4.50 9.95 8.14
C ASP A 217 5.83 10.06 8.90
N VAL A 218 5.74 10.47 10.15
CA VAL A 218 6.86 10.46 11.10
C VAL A 218 6.35 9.91 12.42
N GLY A 219 7.01 8.87 12.92
CA GLY A 219 6.53 8.23 14.13
C GLY A 219 7.61 7.55 14.95
N VAL A 220 7.16 6.97 16.05
CA VAL A 220 8.01 6.17 16.92
C VAL A 220 7.25 4.93 17.38
N ASN A 221 7.88 3.77 17.23
CA ASN A 221 7.43 2.52 17.82
C ASN A 221 8.11 2.34 19.18
N TRP A 222 7.34 2.20 20.23
CA TRP A 222 7.82 1.70 21.51
C TRP A 222 7.64 0.19 21.53
N LEU A 223 8.74 -0.53 21.39
CA LEU A 223 8.81 -1.99 21.36
C LEU A 223 8.91 -2.52 22.79
N ILE A 224 7.77 -2.70 23.46
CA ILE A 224 7.67 -3.17 24.85
C ILE A 224 8.16 -4.62 24.93
N LYS A 225 7.71 -5.48 24.01
CA LYS A 225 8.16 -6.88 23.87
C LYS A 225 8.35 -7.25 22.39
N GLY A 226 9.23 -6.48 21.71
CA GLY A 226 9.45 -6.64 20.28
C GLY A 226 8.15 -6.48 19.48
N HIS A 227 7.88 -7.40 18.56
CA HIS A 227 6.66 -7.39 17.74
C HIS A 227 5.40 -7.85 18.49
N THR A 228 5.54 -8.58 19.61
CA THR A 228 4.39 -9.14 20.31
C THR A 228 3.63 -8.11 21.15
N SER A 229 4.30 -7.02 21.54
CA SER A 229 3.66 -5.90 22.24
C SER A 229 4.37 -4.61 21.88
N LYS A 230 3.69 -3.72 21.18
CA LYS A 230 4.23 -2.40 20.80
C LYS A 230 3.16 -1.32 20.85
N LEU A 231 3.59 -0.11 21.18
CA LEU A 231 2.82 1.12 21.06
C LEU A 231 3.44 1.97 19.97
N THR A 232 2.64 2.48 19.06
CA THR A 232 3.09 3.36 17.98
C THR A 232 2.41 4.71 18.12
N LEU A 233 3.20 5.77 18.14
CA LEU A 233 2.74 7.14 17.95
C LEU A 233 3.20 7.60 16.58
N ASP A 234 2.24 8.07 15.76
CA ASP A 234 2.46 8.49 14.38
C ASP A 234 1.84 9.85 14.12
N TYR A 235 2.53 10.68 13.37
CA TYR A 235 2.01 11.90 12.77
C TYR A 235 2.06 11.77 11.26
N GLN A 236 0.88 11.85 10.63
CA GLN A 236 0.72 11.84 9.18
C GLN A 236 0.34 13.23 8.68
N ASN A 237 1.07 13.73 7.68
CA ASN A 237 0.67 14.89 6.88
C ASN A 237 0.19 14.42 5.50
N ARG A 238 -1.02 14.82 5.11
CA ARG A 238 -1.68 14.37 3.89
C ARG A 238 -2.37 15.50 3.14
N PRO A 239 -2.42 15.46 1.80
CA PRO A 239 -3.16 16.43 1.02
C PRO A 239 -4.67 16.21 1.10
N VAL A 240 -5.41 17.27 0.86
CA VAL A 240 -6.87 17.28 0.70
C VAL A 240 -7.18 17.76 -0.70
N TYR A 241 -7.96 16.97 -1.43
CA TYR A 241 -8.41 17.27 -2.78
C TYR A 241 -9.91 17.53 -2.77
N GLU A 242 -10.35 18.46 -3.61
CA GLU A 242 -11.77 18.79 -3.84
C GLU A 242 -12.05 18.80 -5.33
N ALA A 243 -13.26 18.39 -5.70
CA ALA A 243 -13.70 18.41 -7.09
C ALA A 243 -13.93 19.85 -7.57
N GLN A 244 -13.29 20.23 -8.66
CA GLN A 244 -13.51 21.46 -9.38
C GLN A 244 -13.86 21.11 -10.84
N GLY A 245 -15.14 21.02 -11.12
CA GLY A 245 -15.62 20.46 -12.39
C GLY A 245 -15.34 18.96 -12.49
N GLN A 246 -14.54 18.56 -13.46
CA GLN A 246 -14.11 17.17 -13.64
C GLN A 246 -12.76 16.86 -12.97
N ASP A 247 -12.04 17.86 -12.50
CA ASP A 247 -10.71 17.72 -11.94
C ASP A 247 -10.76 17.61 -10.40
N LEU A 248 -9.76 16.93 -9.83
CA LEU A 248 -9.50 16.89 -8.40
C LEU A 248 -8.29 17.76 -8.09
N VAL A 249 -8.53 18.90 -7.47
CA VAL A 249 -7.51 19.93 -7.21
C VAL A 249 -7.13 19.89 -5.73
N LYS A 250 -5.84 19.99 -5.44
CA LYS A 250 -5.33 20.08 -4.08
C LYS A 250 -5.69 21.44 -3.48
N VAL A 251 -6.48 21.42 -2.42
CA VAL A 251 -6.94 22.65 -1.74
C VAL A 251 -6.21 22.93 -0.43
N SER A 252 -5.70 21.88 0.23
CA SER A 252 -5.00 22.04 1.51
C SER A 252 -4.19 20.80 1.87
N THR A 253 -3.53 20.84 3.04
CA THR A 253 -2.96 19.67 3.72
C THR A 253 -3.51 19.59 5.14
N LYS A 254 -3.67 18.38 5.66
CA LYS A 254 -4.13 18.12 7.03
C LYS A 254 -3.20 17.16 7.76
N GLY A 255 -2.93 17.47 9.02
CA GLY A 255 -2.22 16.59 9.94
C GLY A 255 -3.17 15.65 10.65
N GLN A 256 -2.69 14.45 10.96
CA GLN A 256 -3.37 13.46 11.78
C GLN A 256 -2.39 12.86 12.76
N VAL A 257 -2.82 12.67 14.02
CA VAL A 257 -2.06 11.92 15.01
C VAL A 257 -2.75 10.60 15.25
N VAL A 258 -1.99 9.51 15.21
CA VAL A 258 -2.48 8.14 15.48
C VAL A 258 -1.70 7.55 16.65
N LEU A 259 -2.42 7.02 17.62
CA LEU A 259 -1.87 6.20 18.69
C LEU A 259 -2.41 4.78 18.52
N GLN A 260 -1.52 3.82 18.30
CA GLN A 260 -1.88 2.42 18.09
C GLN A 260 -1.19 1.52 19.11
N TYR A 261 -1.96 0.68 19.79
CA TYR A 261 -1.43 -0.42 20.58
C TYR A 261 -1.66 -1.75 19.86
N GLN A 262 -0.60 -2.53 19.70
CA GLN A 262 -0.63 -3.85 19.09
C GLN A 262 -0.16 -4.89 20.09
N VAL A 263 -0.92 -5.96 20.24
CA VAL A 263 -0.56 -7.14 21.01
C VAL A 263 -0.87 -8.40 20.22
N SER A 264 0.03 -9.38 20.30
CA SER A 264 -0.13 -10.72 19.70
C SER A 264 0.04 -11.78 20.79
N PHE A 265 -0.84 -12.77 20.80
CA PHE A 265 -0.90 -13.88 21.77
C PHE A 265 -0.37 -15.16 21.14
#